data_fb9d081bec4ec4d5d5b040978a506213
#
_entry.id   fb9d081bec4ec4d5d5b040978a506213
#
_cell.length_a   1.000
_cell.length_b   1.000
_cell.length_c   1.000
_cell.angle_alpha   90.00
_cell.angle_beta   90.00
_cell.angle_gamma   90.00
#
_symmetry.space_group_name_H-M   'P 1'
#
loop_
_entity.id
_entity.type
_entity.pdbx_description
1 polymer ?
#
loop_
_entity_poly.entity_id
_entity_poly.type
_entity_poly.pdbx_seq_one_letter_code
_entity_poly.pdbx_strand_id
1 'polypeptide(L)'
;MQAIFDSFLNFDLSVFQWIQSVQNEILDALMVGITTLGNGGAVFIAIGLALLFTKKYRKAGLAVLVALLVMLLCNDLFLKEFFARPRPFNLFETNPEKYAFWGKGYIYPELISKPTSFSFPSGHTASAFAAAIALLWHNRKFGIPTTIFAALMGFSRIYVEVHYCTDVIAGVISGTICAFVAVLIVKYLFPVVDKGLDKLYLKLKKNKAD
;
A
#
# COMPACT_ATOMS: atom_id res chain seq x y z
N MET A 1 -22.05 5.76 -8.07
CA MET A 1 -20.80 5.05 -7.70
C MET A 1 -21.05 3.60 -7.35
N GLN A 2 -22.05 3.29 -6.53
CA GLN A 2 -22.36 1.89 -6.16
C GLN A 2 -22.57 0.99 -7.40
N ALA A 3 -23.31 1.43 -8.42
CA ALA A 3 -23.54 0.68 -9.66
C ALA A 3 -22.24 0.27 -10.41
N ILE A 4 -21.17 1.07 -10.28
CA ILE A 4 -19.86 0.71 -10.86
C ILE A 4 -19.24 -0.45 -10.09
N PHE A 5 -19.29 -0.41 -8.76
CA PHE A 5 -18.79 -1.51 -7.94
C PHE A 5 -19.61 -2.79 -8.13
N ASP A 6 -20.92 -2.66 -8.27
CA ASP A 6 -21.81 -3.80 -8.51
C ASP A 6 -21.51 -4.50 -9.85
N SER A 7 -21.05 -3.77 -10.88
CA SER A 7 -20.67 -4.37 -12.17
C SER A 7 -19.41 -5.27 -12.08
N PHE A 8 -18.52 -5.00 -11.12
CA PHE A 8 -17.31 -5.81 -10.88
C PHE A 8 -17.48 -6.84 -9.76
N LEU A 9 -18.62 -6.83 -9.06
CA LEU A 9 -18.81 -7.64 -7.87
C LEU A 9 -18.64 -9.14 -8.16
N ASN A 10 -19.21 -9.66 -9.25
CA ASN A 10 -19.06 -11.08 -9.61
C ASN A 10 -17.61 -11.49 -9.85
N PHE A 11 -16.79 -10.60 -10.43
CA PHE A 11 -15.37 -10.82 -10.59
C PHE A 11 -14.67 -10.86 -9.21
N ASP A 12 -14.88 -9.83 -8.39
CA ASP A 12 -14.29 -9.76 -7.05
C ASP A 12 -14.63 -11.00 -6.21
N LEU A 13 -15.86 -11.42 -6.30
CA LEU A 13 -16.36 -12.58 -5.61
C LEU A 13 -15.72 -13.89 -6.16
N SER A 14 -15.58 -14.09 -7.43
CA SER A 14 -14.90 -15.28 -7.99
C SER A 14 -13.45 -15.39 -7.52
N VAL A 15 -12.77 -14.25 -7.33
CA VAL A 15 -11.42 -14.21 -6.74
C VAL A 15 -11.43 -14.70 -5.30
N PHE A 16 -12.40 -14.31 -4.48
CA PHE A 16 -12.51 -14.83 -3.10
C PHE A 16 -12.77 -16.34 -3.08
N GLN A 17 -13.64 -16.87 -3.94
CA GLN A 17 -13.83 -18.33 -4.03
C GLN A 17 -12.52 -19.05 -4.33
N TRP A 18 -11.75 -18.53 -5.28
CA TRP A 18 -10.44 -19.10 -5.58
C TRP A 18 -9.49 -19.01 -4.38
N ILE A 19 -9.43 -17.86 -3.69
CA ILE A 19 -8.60 -17.69 -2.47
C ILE A 19 -8.98 -18.75 -1.43
N GLN A 20 -10.26 -18.92 -1.13
CA GLN A 20 -10.73 -19.89 -0.13
C GLN A 20 -10.37 -21.34 -0.50
N SER A 21 -10.34 -21.65 -1.80
CA SER A 21 -9.93 -23.00 -2.26
C SER A 21 -8.46 -23.32 -2.04
N VAL A 22 -7.60 -22.29 -1.84
CA VAL A 22 -6.15 -22.44 -1.65
C VAL A 22 -5.69 -22.05 -0.25
N GLN A 23 -6.58 -21.54 0.61
CA GLN A 23 -6.25 -21.20 1.99
C GLN A 23 -5.76 -22.41 2.78
N ASN A 24 -4.72 -22.21 3.57
CA ASN A 24 -4.18 -23.18 4.51
C ASN A 24 -3.31 -22.46 5.55
N GLU A 25 -3.02 -23.11 6.68
CA GLU A 25 -2.32 -22.51 7.83
C GLU A 25 -0.96 -21.87 7.47
N ILE A 26 -0.21 -22.45 6.53
CA ILE A 26 1.10 -21.93 6.11
C ILE A 26 0.93 -20.61 5.34
N LEU A 27 0.00 -20.60 4.37
CA LEU A 27 -0.30 -19.40 3.60
C LEU A 27 -0.95 -18.32 4.48
N ASP A 28 -1.80 -18.69 5.43
CA ASP A 28 -2.40 -17.78 6.39
C ASP A 28 -1.32 -17.04 7.18
N ALA A 29 -0.39 -17.79 7.80
CA ALA A 29 0.72 -17.20 8.54
C ALA A 29 1.61 -16.29 7.67
N LEU A 30 1.90 -16.72 6.43
CA LEU A 30 2.71 -15.95 5.49
C LEU A 30 2.00 -14.63 5.09
N MET A 31 0.72 -14.70 4.72
CA MET A 31 -0.04 -13.53 4.25
C MET A 31 -0.34 -12.55 5.38
N VAL A 32 -0.61 -13.04 6.59
CA VAL A 32 -0.71 -12.21 7.80
C VAL A 32 0.62 -11.52 8.09
N GLY A 33 1.73 -12.23 8.00
CA GLY A 33 3.07 -11.64 8.16
C GLY A 33 3.33 -10.51 7.15
N ILE A 34 3.08 -10.78 5.86
CA ILE A 34 3.27 -9.79 4.79
C ILE A 34 2.37 -8.56 5.02
N THR A 35 1.08 -8.76 5.27
CA THR A 35 0.14 -7.64 5.43
C THR A 35 0.47 -6.79 6.65
N THR A 36 0.96 -7.39 7.74
CA THR A 36 1.36 -6.69 8.97
C THR A 36 2.55 -5.76 8.73
N LEU A 37 3.52 -6.15 7.90
CA LEU A 37 4.63 -5.29 7.51
C LEU A 37 4.18 -4.04 6.75
N GLY A 38 3.01 -4.06 6.13
CA GLY A 38 2.41 -2.91 5.44
C GLY A 38 1.69 -1.91 6.33
N ASN A 39 1.48 -2.23 7.61
CA ASN A 39 0.71 -1.37 8.50
C ASN A 39 1.31 0.04 8.62
N GLY A 40 0.47 1.05 8.36
CA GLY A 40 0.87 2.46 8.40
C GLY A 40 1.99 2.83 7.42
N GLY A 41 2.37 1.96 6.49
CA GLY A 41 3.51 2.20 5.59
C GLY A 41 4.87 2.22 6.31
N ALA A 42 4.94 1.74 7.55
CA ALA A 42 6.11 1.91 8.45
C ALA A 42 7.41 1.39 7.84
N VAL A 43 7.38 0.22 7.20
CA VAL A 43 8.56 -0.35 6.52
C VAL A 43 9.06 0.57 5.40
N PHE A 44 8.16 1.11 4.59
CA PHE A 44 8.53 2.01 3.48
C PHE A 44 9.02 3.36 4.00
N ILE A 45 8.45 3.89 5.09
CA ILE A 45 8.94 5.10 5.76
C ILE A 45 10.36 4.85 6.27
N ALA A 46 10.61 3.73 6.95
CA ALA A 46 11.94 3.37 7.45
C ALA A 46 12.97 3.25 6.32
N ILE A 47 12.62 2.59 5.21
CA ILE A 47 13.46 2.51 4.02
C ILE A 47 13.73 3.91 3.45
N GLY A 48 12.70 4.74 3.28
CA GLY A 48 12.84 6.11 2.78
C GLY A 48 13.78 6.95 3.65
N LEU A 49 13.64 6.88 4.98
CA LEU A 49 14.53 7.58 5.92
C LEU A 49 15.97 7.05 5.88
N ALA A 50 16.16 5.74 5.88
CA ALA A 50 17.50 5.14 5.80
C ALA A 50 18.24 5.58 4.53
N LEU A 51 17.56 5.59 3.39
CA LEU A 51 18.11 6.04 2.11
C LEU A 51 18.36 7.56 2.09
N LEU A 52 17.48 8.36 2.73
CA LEU A 52 17.62 9.82 2.81
C LEU A 52 18.91 10.23 3.53
N PHE A 53 19.28 9.52 4.59
CA PHE A 53 20.53 9.77 5.31
C PHE A 53 21.77 9.16 4.65
N THR A 54 21.61 8.34 3.62
CA THR A 54 22.70 7.78 2.83
C THR A 54 23.01 8.67 1.63
N LYS A 55 24.13 9.41 1.64
CA LYS A 55 24.47 10.44 0.62
C LYS A 55 24.23 9.99 -0.83
N LYS A 56 24.60 8.76 -1.16
CA LYS A 56 24.44 8.17 -2.50
C LYS A 56 22.98 7.98 -2.93
N TYR A 57 22.07 7.75 -1.96
CA TYR A 57 20.69 7.36 -2.24
C TYR A 57 19.65 8.37 -1.74
N ARG A 58 20.07 9.53 -1.24
CA ARG A 58 19.20 10.59 -0.69
C ARG A 58 18.00 10.91 -1.56
N LYS A 59 18.25 11.05 -2.89
CA LYS A 59 17.19 11.38 -3.86
C LYS A 59 16.12 10.30 -3.91
N ALA A 60 16.53 9.03 -3.89
CA ALA A 60 15.60 7.90 -3.85
C ALA A 60 14.81 7.86 -2.52
N GLY A 61 15.50 8.08 -1.40
CA GLY A 61 14.83 8.16 -0.09
C GLY A 61 13.80 9.28 -0.02
N LEU A 62 14.16 10.48 -0.49
CA LEU A 62 13.23 11.60 -0.56
C LEU A 62 12.03 11.29 -1.46
N ALA A 63 12.26 10.64 -2.61
CA ALA A 63 11.18 10.25 -3.51
C ALA A 63 10.20 9.27 -2.88
N VAL A 64 10.69 8.29 -2.11
CA VAL A 64 9.82 7.37 -1.35
C VAL A 64 8.96 8.15 -0.34
N LEU A 65 9.56 9.01 0.47
CA LEU A 65 8.83 9.75 1.51
C LEU A 65 7.78 10.69 0.91
N VAL A 66 8.13 11.39 -0.18
CA VAL A 66 7.18 12.25 -0.89
C VAL A 66 6.08 11.42 -1.54
N ALA A 67 6.40 10.26 -2.12
CA ALA A 67 5.40 9.38 -2.72
C ALA A 67 4.39 8.86 -1.68
N LEU A 68 4.86 8.49 -0.49
CA LEU A 68 3.98 8.08 0.62
C LEU A 68 3.12 9.23 1.11
N LEU A 69 3.64 10.45 1.18
CA LEU A 69 2.87 11.63 1.56
C LEU A 69 1.79 11.96 0.51
N VAL A 70 2.14 11.97 -0.76
CA VAL A 70 1.17 12.20 -1.86
C VAL A 70 0.09 11.10 -1.85
N MET A 71 0.50 9.84 -1.64
CA MET A 71 -0.43 8.71 -1.52
C MET A 71 -1.38 8.90 -0.34
N LEU A 72 -0.89 9.26 0.84
CA LEU A 72 -1.72 9.51 2.02
C LEU A 72 -2.79 10.58 1.74
N LEU A 73 -2.38 11.70 1.16
CA LEU A 73 -3.29 12.80 0.85
C LEU A 73 -4.33 12.42 -0.21
N CYS A 74 -3.88 11.84 -1.32
CA CYS A 74 -4.77 11.53 -2.44
C CYS A 74 -5.61 10.28 -2.18
N ASN A 75 -5.01 9.19 -1.72
CA ASN A 75 -5.67 7.90 -1.59
C ASN A 75 -6.46 7.78 -0.28
N ASP A 76 -5.81 8.02 0.86
CA ASP A 76 -6.43 7.72 2.15
C ASP A 76 -7.35 8.85 2.64
N LEU A 77 -6.99 10.12 2.40
CA LEU A 77 -7.81 11.24 2.85
C LEU A 77 -8.85 11.70 1.82
N PHE A 78 -8.62 11.51 0.52
CA PHE A 78 -9.54 11.98 -0.51
C PHE A 78 -10.31 10.84 -1.18
N LEU A 79 -9.63 9.90 -1.86
CA LEU A 79 -10.31 8.87 -2.67
C LEU A 79 -11.16 7.92 -1.83
N LYS A 80 -10.70 7.51 -0.64
CA LYS A 80 -11.47 6.62 0.23
C LYS A 80 -12.79 7.24 0.67
N GLU A 81 -12.76 8.50 1.10
CA GLU A 81 -13.96 9.22 1.51
C GLU A 81 -14.89 9.51 0.32
N PHE A 82 -14.30 9.82 -0.85
CA PHE A 82 -15.07 10.10 -2.06
C PHE A 82 -15.84 8.87 -2.57
N PHE A 83 -15.21 7.70 -2.59
CA PHE A 83 -15.83 6.47 -3.07
C PHE A 83 -16.66 5.75 -2.00
N ALA A 84 -16.28 5.85 -0.74
CA ALA A 84 -16.95 5.29 0.43
C ALA A 84 -17.41 3.81 0.25
N ARG A 85 -16.59 2.99 -0.44
CA ARG A 85 -16.92 1.59 -0.71
C ARG A 85 -16.89 0.77 0.58
N PRO A 86 -17.96 0.04 0.94
CA PRO A 86 -17.95 -0.86 2.08
C PRO A 86 -16.96 -2.01 1.84
N ARG A 87 -16.39 -2.55 2.90
CA ARG A 87 -15.46 -3.69 2.80
C ARG A 87 -16.19 -5.00 2.56
N PRO A 88 -15.48 -6.04 2.05
CA PRO A 88 -16.07 -7.34 1.78
C PRO A 88 -16.85 -7.91 2.96
N PHE A 89 -16.27 -7.93 4.15
CA PHE A 89 -16.92 -8.46 5.35
C PHE A 89 -18.21 -7.69 5.72
N ASN A 90 -18.26 -6.37 5.55
CA ASN A 90 -19.49 -5.58 5.79
C ASN A 90 -20.60 -5.97 4.81
N LEU A 91 -20.25 -6.26 3.54
CA LEU A 91 -21.22 -6.66 2.54
C LEU A 91 -21.86 -8.00 2.90
N PHE A 92 -21.09 -8.95 3.37
CA PHE A 92 -21.58 -10.27 3.79
C PHE A 92 -22.41 -10.22 5.08
N GLU A 93 -21.99 -9.43 6.05
CA GLU A 93 -22.71 -9.25 7.32
C GLU A 93 -24.07 -8.56 7.14
N THR A 94 -24.17 -7.60 6.21
CA THR A 94 -25.43 -6.86 5.98
C THR A 94 -26.42 -7.60 5.07
N ASN A 95 -25.95 -8.54 4.24
CA ASN A 95 -26.79 -9.25 3.27
C ASN A 95 -26.48 -10.76 3.24
N PRO A 96 -26.59 -11.48 4.36
CA PRO A 96 -26.16 -12.87 4.44
C PRO A 96 -26.95 -13.77 3.48
N GLU A 97 -28.26 -13.50 3.28
CA GLU A 97 -29.11 -14.30 2.38
C GLU A 97 -28.73 -14.10 0.90
N LYS A 98 -28.43 -12.87 0.48
CA LYS A 98 -28.04 -12.54 -0.89
C LYS A 98 -26.73 -13.21 -1.29
N TYR A 99 -25.83 -13.41 -0.33
CA TYR A 99 -24.50 -14.00 -0.55
C TYR A 99 -24.41 -15.43 0.01
N ALA A 100 -25.51 -16.02 0.49
CA ALA A 100 -25.57 -17.39 1.03
C ALA A 100 -25.23 -18.48 -0.02
N PHE A 101 -25.32 -18.17 -1.32
CA PHE A 101 -24.91 -19.11 -2.39
C PHE A 101 -23.39 -19.30 -2.44
N TRP A 102 -22.61 -18.41 -1.80
CA TRP A 102 -21.17 -18.47 -1.64
C TRP A 102 -20.70 -19.65 -0.78
N GLY A 103 -21.57 -20.51 -0.44
CA GLY A 103 -21.39 -21.71 0.34
C GLY A 103 -22.10 -21.61 1.69
N LYS A 104 -22.74 -22.66 2.07
CA LYS A 104 -23.29 -22.82 3.40
C LYS A 104 -22.16 -22.52 4.42
N GLY A 105 -22.18 -21.30 5.00
CA GLY A 105 -21.23 -20.88 6.00
C GLY A 105 -19.99 -20.14 5.48
N TYR A 106 -20.15 -19.13 4.58
CA TYR A 106 -19.06 -18.15 4.43
C TYR A 106 -18.76 -17.58 5.83
N ILE A 107 -17.64 -18.00 6.36
CA ILE A 107 -17.09 -17.43 7.58
C ILE A 107 -15.94 -16.55 7.11
N TYR A 108 -16.06 -15.23 7.37
CA TYR A 108 -14.92 -14.32 7.20
C TYR A 108 -13.74 -14.89 8.02
N PRO A 109 -12.60 -15.14 7.38
CA PRO A 109 -11.49 -15.84 8.05
C PRO A 109 -10.74 -14.95 9.03
N GLU A 110 -11.31 -14.27 9.95
CA GLU A 110 -10.75 -13.31 10.92
C GLU A 110 -9.21 -13.39 11.14
N LEU A 111 -8.45 -13.49 10.05
CA LEU A 111 -6.99 -13.62 10.09
C LEU A 111 -6.31 -12.36 10.63
N ILE A 112 -6.98 -11.21 10.50
CA ILE A 112 -6.54 -9.92 11.04
C ILE A 112 -7.75 -9.14 11.57
N SER A 113 -7.51 -8.16 12.44
CA SER A 113 -8.56 -7.26 12.92
C SER A 113 -9.22 -6.50 11.76
N LYS A 114 -10.55 -6.35 11.81
CA LYS A 114 -11.36 -5.65 10.80
C LYS A 114 -10.99 -4.18 10.74
N PRO A 115 -10.48 -3.67 9.60
CA PRO A 115 -10.20 -2.25 9.46
C PRO A 115 -11.49 -1.42 9.45
N THR A 116 -11.47 -0.23 10.05
CA THR A 116 -12.64 0.66 10.17
C THR A 116 -12.81 1.62 8.99
N SER A 117 -11.75 1.87 8.19
CA SER A 117 -11.81 2.75 7.03
C SER A 117 -12.46 2.08 5.81
N PHE A 118 -12.91 2.88 4.84
CA PHE A 118 -13.45 2.40 3.56
C PHE A 118 -12.49 1.50 2.78
N SER A 119 -13.06 0.68 1.86
CA SER A 119 -12.32 -0.34 1.15
C SER A 119 -11.52 0.21 -0.03
N PHE A 120 -12.09 1.11 -0.84
CA PHE A 120 -11.53 1.55 -2.12
C PHE A 120 -10.87 2.92 -2.05
N PRO A 121 -9.68 3.08 -2.62
CA PRO A 121 -8.72 2.08 -3.06
C PRO A 121 -7.94 1.47 -1.88
N SER A 122 -7.22 0.35 -2.12
CA SER A 122 -6.41 -0.29 -1.08
C SER A 122 -5.20 0.55 -0.68
N GLY A 123 -5.17 1.06 0.57
CA GLY A 123 -4.09 1.90 1.08
C GLY A 123 -2.75 1.16 1.23
N HIS A 124 -2.77 -0.10 1.69
CA HIS A 124 -1.56 -0.93 1.78
C HIS A 124 -0.92 -1.16 0.41
N THR A 125 -1.75 -1.47 -0.60
CA THR A 125 -1.28 -1.64 -1.98
C THR A 125 -0.75 -0.33 -2.55
N ALA A 126 -1.50 0.77 -2.35
CA ALA A 126 -1.11 2.07 -2.86
C ALA A 126 0.22 2.57 -2.25
N SER A 127 0.41 2.43 -0.93
CA SER A 127 1.68 2.81 -0.27
C SER A 127 2.85 1.94 -0.73
N ALA A 128 2.64 0.63 -0.87
CA ALA A 128 3.67 -0.29 -1.33
C ALA A 128 4.11 0.03 -2.77
N PHE A 129 3.15 0.26 -3.69
CA PHE A 129 3.47 0.62 -5.07
C PHE A 129 4.04 2.04 -5.21
N ALA A 130 3.56 3.00 -4.41
CA ALA A 130 4.13 4.34 -4.38
C ALA A 130 5.62 4.32 -4.01
N ALA A 131 5.98 3.59 -2.96
CA ALA A 131 7.37 3.41 -2.56
C ALA A 131 8.18 2.62 -3.59
N ALA A 132 7.65 1.51 -4.10
CA ALA A 132 8.33 0.63 -5.04
C ALA A 132 8.66 1.33 -6.36
N ILE A 133 7.70 2.03 -6.95
CA ILE A 133 7.88 2.73 -8.23
C ILE A 133 8.82 3.93 -8.06
N ALA A 134 8.72 4.67 -6.94
CA ALA A 134 9.67 5.73 -6.63
C ALA A 134 11.12 5.21 -6.51
N LEU A 135 11.32 4.05 -5.88
CA LEU A 135 12.61 3.38 -5.83
C LEU A 135 13.07 2.88 -7.21
N LEU A 136 12.17 2.24 -7.95
CA LEU A 136 12.47 1.68 -9.28
C LEU A 136 12.94 2.76 -10.25
N TRP A 137 12.35 3.95 -10.18
CA TRP A 137 12.76 5.11 -10.97
C TRP A 137 14.20 5.55 -10.70
N HIS A 138 14.65 5.51 -9.46
CA HIS A 138 15.96 6.00 -9.05
C HIS A 138 17.02 4.91 -8.98
N ASN A 139 16.63 3.67 -8.66
CA ASN A 139 17.56 2.56 -8.48
C ASN A 139 16.87 1.21 -8.67
N ARG A 140 17.08 0.57 -9.80
CA ARG A 140 16.47 -0.73 -10.14
C ARG A 140 16.84 -1.84 -9.17
N LYS A 141 18.05 -1.80 -8.56
CA LYS A 141 18.50 -2.82 -7.61
C LYS A 141 17.62 -2.88 -6.36
N PHE A 142 17.14 -1.74 -5.87
CA PHE A 142 16.20 -1.66 -4.76
C PHE A 142 14.75 -1.72 -5.24
N GLY A 143 14.45 -1.09 -6.37
CA GLY A 143 13.08 -0.99 -6.87
C GLY A 143 12.47 -2.32 -7.29
N ILE A 144 13.23 -3.21 -7.96
CA ILE A 144 12.70 -4.52 -8.39
C ILE A 144 12.26 -5.38 -7.21
N PRO A 145 13.09 -5.65 -6.18
CA PRO A 145 12.65 -6.40 -5.01
C PRO A 145 11.47 -5.75 -4.28
N THR A 146 11.47 -4.43 -4.18
CA THR A 146 10.36 -3.71 -3.53
C THR A 146 9.07 -3.81 -4.35
N THR A 147 9.13 -3.84 -5.68
CA THR A 147 7.95 -4.04 -6.53
C THR A 147 7.39 -5.45 -6.39
N ILE A 148 8.24 -6.46 -6.29
CA ILE A 148 7.81 -7.85 -5.99
C ILE A 148 7.12 -7.89 -4.62
N PHE A 149 7.71 -7.26 -3.62
CA PHE A 149 7.10 -7.18 -2.29
C PHE A 149 5.78 -6.41 -2.30
N ALA A 150 5.67 -5.33 -3.09
CA ALA A 150 4.43 -4.58 -3.26
C ALA A 150 3.31 -5.42 -3.90
N ALA A 151 3.64 -6.28 -4.87
CA ALA A 151 2.68 -7.22 -5.45
C ALA A 151 2.20 -8.26 -4.42
N LEU A 152 3.12 -8.82 -3.62
CA LEU A 152 2.78 -9.72 -2.51
C LEU A 152 1.93 -9.02 -1.45
N MET A 153 2.22 -7.75 -1.15
CA MET A 153 1.41 -6.92 -0.26
C MET A 153 -0.01 -6.77 -0.79
N GLY A 154 -0.18 -6.42 -2.07
CA GLY A 154 -1.50 -6.33 -2.71
C GLY A 154 -2.26 -7.66 -2.64
N PHE A 155 -1.59 -8.76 -2.97
CA PHE A 155 -2.18 -10.09 -2.90
C PHE A 155 -2.61 -10.45 -1.46
N SER A 156 -1.79 -10.15 -0.46
CA SER A 156 -2.12 -10.43 0.93
C SER A 156 -3.43 -9.73 1.37
N ARG A 157 -3.75 -8.54 0.82
CA ARG A 157 -5.00 -7.83 1.17
C ARG A 157 -6.26 -8.51 0.63
N ILE A 158 -6.13 -9.17 -0.54
CA ILE A 158 -7.20 -10.01 -1.10
C ILE A 158 -7.29 -11.29 -0.29
N TYR A 159 -6.16 -11.90 0.02
CA TYR A 159 -6.07 -13.17 0.73
C TYR A 159 -6.71 -13.11 2.12
N VAL A 160 -6.45 -12.05 2.89
CA VAL A 160 -7.10 -11.82 4.20
C VAL A 160 -8.49 -11.19 4.08
N GLU A 161 -9.04 -11.10 2.87
CA GLU A 161 -10.41 -10.69 2.52
C GLU A 161 -10.86 -9.32 3.08
N VAL A 162 -9.94 -8.40 3.30
CA VAL A 162 -10.29 -7.03 3.74
C VAL A 162 -10.40 -6.02 2.59
N HIS A 163 -10.02 -6.43 1.38
CA HIS A 163 -10.15 -5.67 0.13
C HIS A 163 -10.59 -6.56 -1.02
N TYR A 164 -11.42 -6.02 -1.89
CA TYR A 164 -11.73 -6.62 -3.18
C TYR A 164 -10.51 -6.59 -4.10
N CYS A 165 -10.46 -7.50 -5.09
CA CYS A 165 -9.41 -7.50 -6.10
C CYS A 165 -9.35 -6.16 -6.85
N THR A 166 -10.50 -5.58 -7.17
CA THR A 166 -10.62 -4.27 -7.82
C THR A 166 -10.09 -3.12 -6.96
N ASP A 167 -10.18 -3.18 -5.62
CA ASP A 167 -9.55 -2.20 -4.72
C ASP A 167 -8.02 -2.26 -4.80
N VAL A 168 -7.49 -3.47 -4.92
CA VAL A 168 -6.05 -3.71 -5.04
C VAL A 168 -5.54 -3.21 -6.39
N ILE A 169 -6.24 -3.49 -7.49
CA ILE A 169 -5.89 -2.96 -8.82
C ILE A 169 -5.89 -1.42 -8.81
N ALA A 170 -6.92 -0.81 -8.23
CA ALA A 170 -6.98 0.64 -8.07
C ALA A 170 -5.85 1.18 -7.19
N GLY A 171 -5.46 0.44 -6.13
CA GLY A 171 -4.31 0.76 -5.29
C GLY A 171 -2.98 0.72 -6.05
N VAL A 172 -2.78 -0.25 -6.95
CA VAL A 172 -1.61 -0.30 -7.86
C VAL A 172 -1.55 0.94 -8.73
N ILE A 173 -2.68 1.30 -9.34
CA ILE A 173 -2.76 2.46 -10.25
C ILE A 173 -2.53 3.76 -9.48
N SER A 174 -3.25 3.98 -8.38
CA SER A 174 -3.14 5.21 -7.59
C SER A 174 -1.74 5.37 -6.98
N GLY A 175 -1.17 4.31 -6.42
CA GLY A 175 0.19 4.31 -5.88
C GLY A 175 1.25 4.63 -6.94
N THR A 176 1.10 4.05 -8.14
CA THR A 176 1.98 4.32 -9.28
C THR A 176 1.90 5.79 -9.72
N ILE A 177 0.69 6.34 -9.83
CA ILE A 177 0.49 7.78 -10.13
C ILE A 177 1.13 8.66 -9.06
N CYS A 178 0.92 8.35 -7.77
CA CYS A 178 1.53 9.08 -6.66
C CYS A 178 3.07 9.05 -6.73
N ALA A 179 3.67 7.92 -7.12
CA ALA A 179 5.11 7.82 -7.31
C ALA A 179 5.62 8.76 -8.41
N PHE A 180 4.95 8.80 -9.57
CA PHE A 180 5.33 9.72 -10.66
C PHE A 180 5.19 11.19 -10.25
N VAL A 181 4.12 11.56 -9.56
CA VAL A 181 3.94 12.91 -9.00
C VAL A 181 5.09 13.24 -8.03
N ALA A 182 5.44 12.30 -7.14
CA ALA A 182 6.54 12.47 -6.21
C ALA A 182 7.90 12.66 -6.91
N VAL A 183 8.19 11.89 -7.96
CA VAL A 183 9.42 12.03 -8.76
C VAL A 183 9.51 13.42 -9.36
N LEU A 184 8.40 13.97 -9.88
CA LEU A 184 8.33 15.34 -10.40
C LEU A 184 8.58 16.37 -9.29
N ILE A 185 7.93 16.25 -8.14
CA ILE A 185 8.13 17.15 -6.98
C ILE A 185 9.60 17.11 -6.53
N VAL A 186 10.18 15.93 -6.40
CA VAL A 186 11.55 15.73 -5.94
C VAL A 186 12.58 16.30 -6.89
N LYS A 187 12.30 16.38 -8.19
CA LYS A 187 13.18 17.05 -9.15
C LYS A 187 13.50 18.49 -8.71
N TYR A 188 12.54 19.19 -8.14
CA TYR A 188 12.67 20.59 -7.69
C TYR A 188 13.07 20.70 -6.21
N LEU A 189 12.57 19.80 -5.36
CA LEU A 189 12.79 19.85 -3.92
C LEU A 189 14.20 19.35 -3.51
N PHE A 190 14.73 18.37 -4.22
CA PHE A 190 15.98 17.69 -3.86
C PHE A 190 17.19 18.62 -3.66
N PRO A 191 17.47 19.63 -4.52
CA PRO A 191 18.64 20.51 -4.31
C PRO A 191 18.60 21.28 -2.98
N VAL A 192 17.41 21.62 -2.49
CA VAL A 192 17.21 22.33 -1.23
C VAL A 192 17.45 21.38 -0.05
N VAL A 193 16.85 20.21 -0.11
CA VAL A 193 16.98 19.18 0.95
C VAL A 193 18.43 18.69 1.07
N ASP A 194 19.10 18.41 -0.05
CA ASP A 194 20.47 17.93 -0.06
C ASP A 194 21.45 18.92 0.58
N LYS A 195 21.35 20.20 0.22
CA LYS A 195 22.13 21.28 0.85
C LYS A 195 21.85 21.39 2.35
N GLY A 196 20.60 21.24 2.77
CA GLY A 196 20.20 21.27 4.19
C GLY A 196 20.82 20.12 4.98
N LEU A 197 20.76 18.92 4.43
CA LEU A 197 21.34 17.72 5.06
C LEU A 197 22.88 17.80 5.14
N ASP A 198 23.55 18.34 4.13
CA ASP A 198 24.99 18.55 4.19
C ASP A 198 25.40 19.56 5.27
N LYS A 199 24.67 20.67 5.40
CA LYS A 199 24.89 21.63 6.50
C LYS A 199 24.69 20.99 7.88
N LEU A 200 23.65 20.19 8.04
CA LEU A 200 23.37 19.47 9.29
C LEU A 200 24.51 18.49 9.62
N TYR A 201 24.96 17.72 8.63
CA TYR A 201 26.06 16.79 8.80
C TYR A 201 27.36 17.48 9.27
N LEU A 202 27.72 18.62 8.63
CA LEU A 202 28.90 19.40 9.00
C LEU A 202 28.79 19.96 10.45
N LYS A 203 27.60 20.44 10.83
CA LYS A 203 27.36 20.93 12.21
C LYS A 203 27.51 19.83 13.25
N LEU A 204 26.95 18.64 12.99
CA LEU A 204 27.05 17.49 13.91
C LEU A 204 28.50 16.98 14.03
N LYS A 205 29.28 17.04 12.93
CA LYS A 205 30.68 16.65 12.94
C LYS A 205 31.54 17.63 13.78
N LYS A 206 31.27 18.93 13.69
CA LYS A 206 31.96 19.96 14.47
C LYS A 206 31.69 19.79 15.98
N ASN A 207 30.43 19.61 16.37
CA ASN A 207 30.04 19.41 17.78
C ASN A 207 30.58 18.12 18.45
N LYS A 208 31.10 17.17 17.64
CA LYS A 208 31.74 15.95 18.16
C LYS A 208 33.26 16.09 18.28
N ALA A 209 33.86 17.16 17.73
CA ALA A 209 35.28 17.42 17.74
C ALA A 209 35.69 18.43 18.87
N ASP A 210 34.67 19.13 19.34
CA ASP A 210 34.73 19.96 20.56
C ASP A 210 34.31 19.12 21.78
#